data_1fc418396c004d4c4dbb04ac52ad5f06
#
_entry.id   1fc418396c004d4c4dbb04ac52ad5f06
#
_cell.length_a   1.000
_cell.length_b   1.000
_cell.length_c   1.000
_cell.angle_alpha   90.00
_cell.angle_beta   90.00
_cell.angle_gamma   90.00
#
_symmetry.space_group_name_H-M   'P 1'
#
loop_
_entity.id
_entity.type
_entity.pdbx_description
1 polymer ?
#
loop_
_entity_poly.entity_id
_entity_poly.type
_entity_poly.pdbx_seq_one_letter_code
_entity_poly.pdbx_strand_id
1 'polypeptide(L)'
;MLVADACPRGREAAVPIYVTLFKWTDQGRKDVGTLPDRAAAVAKRIEQVGGKVIGNYVTMGQYDQIAITEAPDDETVAKMALIIAGRGNAVSETLRGFTMDEVRKLV
;
A
#
# COMPACT_ATOMS: atom_id res chain seq x y z
N MET A 1 -8.21 -16.04 -5.96
CA MET A 1 -7.80 -16.10 -5.57
C MET A 1 -7.64 -16.32 -5.29
N LEU A 2 -7.68 -15.90 -5.12
CA LEU A 2 -7.35 -15.77 -4.55
C LEU A 2 -7.34 -15.87 -4.18
N VAL A 3 -7.40 -15.80 -3.93
CA VAL A 3 -7.19 -15.85 -3.28
C VAL A 3 -7.37 -16.00 -2.83
N ALA A 4 -7.46 -15.88 -2.71
CA ALA A 4 -7.36 -16.03 -2.17
C ALA A 4 -7.58 -16.28 -1.83
N ASP A 5 -7.57 -16.12 -1.85
CA ASP A 5 -7.60 -16.37 -1.35
C ASP A 5 -7.73 -16.55 -1.01
N ALA A 6 -7.82 -16.40 -0.88
CA ALA A 6 -7.79 -16.50 -0.31
C ALA A 6 -8.15 -16.67 0.14
N CYS A 7 -8.30 -16.68 0.41
CA CYS A 7 -8.55 -16.86 1.10
C CYS A 7 -8.79 -17.30 1.72
N PRO A 8 -8.90 -17.56 1.89
CA PRO A 8 -9.02 -17.91 2.75
C PRO A 8 -9.03 -18.04 3.55
N ARG A 9 -8.57 -17.56 3.38
CA ARG A 9 -8.63 -17.50 4.58
C ARG A 9 -9.87 -17.83 5.07
N GLY A 10 -10.39 -18.44 4.79
CA GLY A 10 -11.52 -19.04 5.02
C GLY A 10 -12.57 -18.48 5.68
N ARG A 11 -13.14 -18.56 5.98
CA ARG A 11 -13.82 -17.94 6.52
C ARG A 11 -13.55 -16.98 7.26
N GLU A 12 -12.55 -16.98 7.37
CA GLU A 12 -12.07 -15.90 8.15
C GLU A 12 -12.32 -14.57 7.50
N ALA A 13 -12.30 -13.54 8.29
CA ALA A 13 -12.50 -12.19 7.79
C ALA A 13 -11.38 -11.83 6.81
N ALA A 14 -11.75 -11.21 5.71
CA ALA A 14 -10.77 -10.70 4.76
C ALA A 14 -9.94 -9.61 5.41
N VAL A 15 -8.64 -9.57 5.10
CA VAL A 15 -7.76 -8.51 5.53
C VAL A 15 -8.08 -7.25 4.71
N PRO A 16 -8.31 -6.10 5.36
CA PRO A 16 -8.58 -4.86 4.63
C PRO A 16 -7.49 -4.48 3.65
N ILE A 17 -7.91 -3.95 2.51
CA ILE A 17 -7.03 -3.50 1.45
C ILE A 17 -7.03 -1.98 1.39
N TYR A 18 -5.84 -1.40 1.18
CA TYR A 18 -5.67 0.04 1.04
C TYR A 18 -4.88 0.32 -0.23
N VAL A 19 -5.31 1.36 -0.95
CA VAL A 19 -4.65 1.83 -2.15
C VAL A 19 -4.01 3.18 -1.83
N THR A 20 -2.70 3.29 -2.01
CA THR A 20 -1.99 4.52 -1.74
C THR A 20 -1.49 5.11 -3.05
N LEU A 21 -1.82 6.38 -3.27
CA LEU A 21 -1.41 7.14 -4.44
C LEU A 21 -0.31 8.09 -4.01
N PHE A 22 0.77 8.13 -4.78
CA PHE A 22 1.94 8.93 -4.43
C PHE A 22 2.24 9.98 -5.49
N LYS A 23 2.60 11.16 -5.01
CA LYS A 23 3.28 12.18 -5.83
C LYS A 23 4.66 12.37 -5.23
N TRP A 24 5.70 12.17 -6.03
CA TRP A 24 7.06 12.34 -5.54
C TRP A 24 7.38 13.81 -5.33
N THR A 25 8.12 14.10 -4.25
CA THR A 25 8.69 15.42 -4.02
C THR A 25 9.94 15.58 -4.90
N ASP A 26 10.49 16.78 -4.93
CA ASP A 26 11.76 17.02 -5.62
C ASP A 26 12.87 16.10 -5.09
N GLN A 27 12.90 15.90 -3.76
CA GLN A 27 13.84 14.99 -3.15
C GLN A 27 13.66 13.56 -3.67
N GLY A 28 12.41 13.09 -3.77
CA GLY A 28 12.12 11.76 -4.28
C GLY A 28 12.51 11.57 -5.72
N ARG A 29 12.36 12.62 -6.54
CA ARG A 29 12.73 12.55 -7.96
C ARG A 29 14.23 12.51 -8.19
N LYS A 30 15.01 13.18 -7.33
CA LYS A 30 16.46 13.26 -7.50
C LYS A 30 17.13 11.91 -7.55
N ASP A 31 16.65 10.97 -6.75
CA ASP A 31 17.26 9.64 -6.63
C ASP A 31 16.34 8.55 -7.16
N VAL A 32 15.63 8.84 -8.25
CA VAL A 32 14.65 7.89 -8.78
C VAL A 32 15.28 6.56 -9.19
N GLY A 33 16.57 6.57 -9.54
CA GLY A 33 17.28 5.34 -9.86
C GLY A 33 17.40 4.35 -8.70
N THR A 34 17.25 4.84 -7.47
CA THR A 34 17.29 3.99 -6.27
C THR A 34 15.90 3.56 -5.82
N LEU A 35 14.85 3.92 -6.56
CA LEU A 35 13.47 3.65 -6.19
C LEU A 35 13.20 2.18 -5.89
N PRO A 36 13.66 1.22 -6.74
CA PRO A 36 13.38 -0.19 -6.44
C PRO A 36 13.94 -0.63 -5.09
N ASP A 37 15.16 -0.21 -4.75
CA ASP A 37 15.78 -0.55 -3.48
C ASP A 37 15.08 0.12 -2.30
N ARG A 38 14.69 1.39 -2.47
CA ARG A 38 13.95 2.10 -1.44
C ARG A 38 12.57 1.47 -1.21
N ALA A 39 11.90 1.06 -2.29
CA ALA A 39 10.60 0.41 -2.18
C ALA A 39 10.71 -0.90 -1.42
N ALA A 40 11.75 -1.69 -1.69
CA ALA A 40 11.99 -2.94 -0.98
C ALA A 40 12.24 -2.70 0.52
N ALA A 41 13.00 -1.66 0.87
CA ALA A 41 13.28 -1.31 2.26
C ALA A 41 12.00 -0.88 2.98
N VAL A 42 11.18 -0.06 2.32
CA VAL A 42 9.90 0.39 2.90
C VAL A 42 8.96 -0.80 3.08
N ALA A 43 8.90 -1.71 2.13
CA ALA A 43 8.05 -2.90 2.24
C ALA A 43 8.41 -3.73 3.48
N LYS A 44 9.70 -3.88 3.78
CA LYS A 44 10.14 -4.57 4.99
C LYS A 44 9.68 -3.84 6.26
N ARG A 45 9.78 -2.51 6.27
CA ARG A 45 9.33 -1.72 7.42
C ARG A 45 7.83 -1.88 7.61
N ILE A 46 7.09 -1.91 6.52
CA ILE A 46 5.63 -2.10 6.56
C ILE A 46 5.29 -3.46 7.16
N GLU A 47 6.01 -4.50 6.76
CA GLU A 47 5.82 -5.84 7.35
C GLU A 47 6.07 -5.84 8.85
N GLN A 48 7.07 -5.11 9.30
CA GLN A 48 7.42 -5.02 10.72
C GLN A 48 6.30 -4.40 11.56
N VAL A 49 5.47 -3.55 10.97
CA VAL A 49 4.37 -2.92 11.69
C VAL A 49 3.02 -3.59 11.40
N GLY A 50 3.02 -4.73 10.71
CA GLY A 50 1.83 -5.56 10.53
C GLY A 50 1.14 -5.44 9.18
N GLY A 51 1.69 -4.68 8.25
CA GLY A 51 1.15 -4.56 6.90
C GLY A 51 1.84 -5.48 5.91
N LYS A 52 1.33 -5.49 4.69
CA LYS A 52 1.93 -6.27 3.60
C LYS A 52 1.68 -5.56 2.28
N VAL A 53 2.75 -5.20 1.57
CA VAL A 53 2.63 -4.61 0.24
C VAL A 53 2.37 -5.73 -0.76
N ILE A 54 1.21 -5.72 -1.43
CA ILE A 54 0.85 -6.74 -2.40
C ILE A 54 0.98 -6.26 -3.84
N GLY A 55 1.19 -4.97 -4.05
CA GLY A 55 1.48 -4.41 -5.36
C GLY A 55 2.09 -3.04 -5.21
N ASN A 56 3.03 -2.70 -6.10
CA ASN A 56 3.68 -1.40 -6.09
C ASN A 56 4.11 -1.10 -7.52
N TYR A 57 3.61 -0.01 -8.09
CA TYR A 57 3.78 0.30 -9.50
C TYR A 57 4.12 1.76 -9.68
N VAL A 58 5.05 2.05 -10.59
CA VAL A 58 5.25 3.41 -11.08
C VAL A 58 4.22 3.65 -12.17
N THR A 59 3.54 4.79 -12.10
CA THR A 59 2.45 5.10 -13.02
C THR A 59 2.77 6.37 -13.82
N MET A 60 2.05 6.51 -14.93
CA MET A 60 2.06 7.73 -15.72
C MET A 60 0.78 8.51 -15.40
N GLY A 61 0.85 9.82 -15.55
CA GLY A 61 -0.32 10.67 -15.30
C GLY A 61 -0.20 11.48 -14.04
N GLN A 62 -1.33 11.72 -13.40
CA GLN A 62 -1.42 12.63 -12.25
C GLN A 62 -0.62 12.16 -11.04
N TYR A 63 -0.54 10.85 -10.83
CA TYR A 63 0.21 10.25 -9.72
C TYR A 63 1.43 9.53 -10.28
N ASP A 64 2.50 9.55 -9.52
CA ASP A 64 3.77 8.96 -9.95
C ASP A 64 3.86 7.48 -9.60
N GLN A 65 3.12 7.05 -8.59
CA GLN A 65 3.26 5.69 -8.08
C GLN A 65 1.99 5.29 -7.34
N ILE A 66 1.66 4.00 -7.38
CA ILE A 66 0.53 3.44 -6.66
C ILE A 66 0.99 2.18 -5.94
N ALA A 67 0.56 2.01 -4.70
CA ALA A 67 0.83 0.80 -3.93
C ALA A 67 -0.48 0.24 -3.40
N ILE A 68 -0.58 -1.09 -3.40
CA ILE A 68 -1.72 -1.80 -2.84
C ILE A 68 -1.20 -2.58 -1.65
N THR A 69 -1.82 -2.38 -0.49
CA THR A 69 -1.33 -2.91 0.78
C THR A 69 -2.47 -3.55 1.56
N GLU A 70 -2.17 -4.67 2.19
CA GLU A 70 -3.06 -5.27 3.20
C GLU A 70 -2.62 -4.80 4.58
N ALA A 71 -3.58 -4.46 5.42
CA ALA A 71 -3.31 -4.08 6.81
C ALA A 71 -4.51 -4.44 7.68
N PRO A 72 -4.28 -4.85 8.94
CA PRO A 72 -5.38 -5.32 9.79
C PRO A 72 -6.31 -4.18 10.23
N ASP A 73 -5.82 -2.96 10.32
CA ASP A 73 -6.60 -1.85 10.85
C ASP A 73 -6.04 -0.50 10.39
N ASP A 74 -6.79 0.55 10.70
CA ASP A 74 -6.42 1.91 10.31
C ASP A 74 -5.17 2.40 11.05
N GLU A 75 -4.94 1.93 12.27
CA GLU A 75 -3.74 2.33 13.02
C GLU A 75 -2.48 1.85 12.33
N THR A 76 -2.48 0.62 11.81
CA THR A 76 -1.36 0.10 11.04
C THR A 76 -1.11 0.95 9.80
N VAL A 77 -2.20 1.32 9.10
CA VAL A 77 -2.10 2.17 7.90
C VAL A 77 -1.54 3.55 8.27
N ALA A 78 -1.95 4.11 9.39
CA ALA A 78 -1.43 5.39 9.86
C ALA A 78 0.08 5.29 10.14
N LYS A 79 0.53 4.20 10.75
CA LYS A 79 1.96 3.96 10.95
C LYS A 79 2.72 3.93 9.65
N MET A 80 2.17 3.24 8.64
CA MET A 80 2.78 3.17 7.31
C MET A 80 2.87 4.56 6.67
N ALA A 81 1.80 5.33 6.76
CA ALA A 81 1.78 6.68 6.21
C ALA A 81 2.84 7.58 6.87
N LEU A 82 3.02 7.45 8.18
CA LEU A 82 4.02 8.22 8.90
C LEU A 82 5.45 7.81 8.53
N ILE A 83 5.67 6.51 8.30
CA ILE A 83 6.97 6.03 7.82
C ILE A 83 7.31 6.67 6.47
N ILE A 84 6.34 6.69 5.56
CA ILE A 84 6.53 7.27 4.23
C ILE A 84 6.74 8.78 4.33
N ALA A 85 5.91 9.47 5.10
CA ALA A 85 6.01 10.91 5.27
C ALA A 85 7.35 11.32 5.87
N GLY A 86 7.86 10.54 6.82
CA GLY A 86 9.11 10.84 7.48
C GLY A 86 10.33 10.78 6.57
N ARG A 87 10.23 10.07 5.45
CA ARG A 87 11.32 10.01 4.48
C ARG A 87 11.38 11.23 3.58
N GLY A 88 10.26 11.96 3.42
CA GLY A 88 10.23 13.18 2.62
C GLY A 88 10.27 12.99 1.11
N ASN A 89 10.16 11.75 0.63
CA ASN A 89 10.29 11.45 -0.79
C ASN A 89 8.99 11.53 -1.57
N ALA A 90 7.85 11.49 -0.88
CA ALA A 90 6.55 11.49 -1.54
C ALA A 90 5.47 12.07 -0.63
N VAL A 91 4.46 12.64 -1.26
CA VAL A 91 3.19 12.98 -0.63
C VAL A 91 2.21 11.88 -1.02
N SER A 92 1.47 11.36 -0.05
CA SER A 92 0.60 10.22 -0.29
C SER A 92 -0.85 10.51 0.04
N GLU A 93 -1.73 9.79 -0.66
CA GLU A 93 -3.16 9.77 -0.40
C GLU A 93 -3.56 8.30 -0.29
N THR A 94 -4.20 7.92 0.81
CA THR A 94 -4.57 6.52 1.05
C THR A 94 -6.08 6.37 0.94
N LEU A 95 -6.50 5.37 0.15
CA LEU A 95 -7.90 5.04 -0.08
C LEU A 95 -8.18 3.66 0.49
N ARG A 96 -9.30 3.52 1.19
CA ARG A 96 -9.76 2.20 1.62
C ARG A 96 -10.33 1.47 0.39
N GLY A 97 -9.77 0.32 0.05
CA GLY A 97 -10.25 -0.48 -1.07
C GLY A 97 -11.12 -1.63 -0.60
N PHE A 98 -12.00 -2.10 -1.47
CA PHE A 98 -12.85 -3.27 -1.23
C PHE A 98 -12.71 -4.21 -2.40
N THR A 99 -12.49 -5.50 -2.12
CA THR A 99 -12.47 -6.50 -3.18
C THR A 99 -13.88 -6.70 -3.73
N MET A 100 -13.98 -7.30 -4.90
CA MET A 100 -15.29 -7.60 -5.47
C MET A 100 -16.06 -8.58 -4.59
N ASP A 101 -15.37 -9.50 -3.93
CA ASP A 101 -16.02 -10.41 -2.99
C ASP A 101 -16.58 -9.66 -1.78
N GLU A 102 -15.85 -8.67 -1.28
CA GLU A 102 -16.37 -7.82 -0.21
C GLU A 102 -17.58 -7.01 -0.68
N VAL A 103 -17.52 -6.47 -1.88
CA VAL A 103 -18.64 -5.71 -2.45
C VAL A 103 -19.88 -6.59 -2.59
N ARG A 104 -19.70 -7.85 -2.97
CA ARG A 104 -20.80 -8.78 -3.09
C ARG A 104 -21.60 -8.92 -1.81
N LYS A 105 -20.94 -8.78 -0.66
CA LYS A 105 -21.60 -8.86 0.66
C LYS A 105 -22.26 -7.55 1.05
N LEU A 106 -21.92 -6.45 0.38
CA LEU A 106 -22.46 -5.13 0.69
C LEU A 106 -23.75 -4.81 -0.10
N VAL A 107 -23.99 -5.52 -1.19
CA VAL A 107 -25.14 -5.25 -2.08
C VAL A 107 -26.20 -6.31 -2.00
#